data_4239f9b4139a59a150b2948e541ece3f
#
_entry.id   4239f9b4139a59a150b2948e541ece3f
#
_cell.length_a   1.000
_cell.length_b   1.000
_cell.length_c   1.000
_cell.angle_alpha   90.00
_cell.angle_beta   90.00
_cell.angle_gamma   90.00
#
_symmetry.space_group_name_H-M   'P 1'
#
loop_
_entity.id
_entity.type
_entity.pdbx_description
1 polymer ?
#
loop_
_entity_poly.entity_id
_entity_poly.type
_entity_poly.pdbx_seq_one_letter_code
_entity_poly.pdbx_strand_id
1 'polypeptide(L)'
;RLMRQPSLLRRYILFFCGVLCAALGIALITLAGMGTSAVSSLSYVLTFVFPGLSLGVFTFLVNCTMLVGQVLLLRHRFQSIQLLQIPATLLFSVCIDLWTELLAPLVPESYGARWVVLLLGCLSLGLGVALEVLPNVLILPCEGFVRTASQVFGWDFGKTKTGYDLAMVSAAALLSYLSLGAICG
;
A
#
# COMPACT_ATOMS: atom_id res chain seq x y z
N ARG A 1 23.02 4.13 25.02
CA ARG A 1 22.94 5.41 24.30
C ARG A 1 21.47 5.67 24.02
N LEU A 2 20.84 6.56 24.81
CA LEU A 2 19.49 7.07 24.58
C LEU A 2 19.50 7.81 23.23
N MET A 3 18.95 7.20 22.20
CA MET A 3 18.70 7.91 20.94
C MET A 3 17.70 9.02 21.24
N ARG A 4 18.17 10.25 21.12
CA ARG A 4 17.39 11.47 21.27
C ARG A 4 16.16 11.33 20.35
N GLN A 5 14.99 11.25 20.93
CA GLN A 5 13.73 11.15 20.17
C GLN A 5 13.68 12.32 19.16
N PRO A 6 13.59 12.05 17.86
CA PRO A 6 13.55 13.12 16.87
C PRO A 6 12.35 14.03 17.15
N SER A 7 12.50 15.32 16.87
CA SER A 7 11.39 16.29 17.03
C SER A 7 10.15 15.81 16.28
N LEU A 8 8.95 16.10 16.82
CA LEU A 8 7.67 15.70 16.19
C LEU A 8 7.63 16.09 14.71
N LEU A 9 8.10 17.29 14.39
CA LEU A 9 8.17 17.78 13.02
C LEU A 9 8.99 16.85 12.11
N ARG A 10 10.18 16.41 12.58
CA ARG A 10 11.04 15.49 11.82
C ARG A 10 10.36 14.13 11.58
N ARG A 11 9.57 13.65 12.55
CA ARG A 11 8.81 12.40 12.44
C ARG A 11 7.72 12.49 11.39
N TYR A 12 6.99 13.61 11.33
CA TYR A 12 5.98 13.84 10.28
C TYR A 12 6.60 14.00 8.90
N ILE A 13 7.73 14.72 8.80
CA ILE A 13 8.46 14.85 7.52
C ILE A 13 8.88 13.45 7.01
N LEU A 14 9.45 12.62 7.88
CA LEU A 14 9.84 11.26 7.50
C LEU A 14 8.64 10.43 7.04
N PHE A 15 7.51 10.53 7.73
CA PHE A 15 6.28 9.87 7.33
C PHE A 15 5.80 10.32 5.94
N PHE A 16 5.72 11.61 5.68
CA PHE A 16 5.31 12.14 4.37
C PHE A 16 6.28 11.75 3.26
N CYS A 17 7.58 11.81 3.50
CA CYS A 17 8.58 11.30 2.55
C CYS A 17 8.38 9.79 2.29
N GLY A 18 8.07 9.02 3.32
CA GLY A 18 7.74 7.60 3.21
C GLY A 18 6.54 7.36 2.31
N VAL A 19 5.45 8.08 2.53
CA VAL A 19 4.23 8.01 1.71
C VAL A 19 4.51 8.32 0.23
N LEU A 20 5.28 9.39 -0.04
CA LEU A 20 5.66 9.76 -1.41
C LEU A 20 6.53 8.67 -2.09
N CYS A 21 7.52 8.14 -1.37
CA CYS A 21 8.37 7.06 -1.88
C CYS A 21 7.60 5.75 -2.11
N ALA A 22 6.68 5.42 -1.21
CA ALA A 22 5.86 4.22 -1.36
C ALA A 22 4.88 4.34 -2.54
N ALA A 23 4.26 5.50 -2.72
CA ALA A 23 3.40 5.79 -3.87
C ALA A 23 4.17 5.70 -5.19
N LEU A 24 5.38 6.30 -5.26
CA LEU A 24 6.28 6.18 -6.41
C LEU A 24 6.63 4.72 -6.69
N GLY A 25 6.94 3.94 -5.64
CA GLY A 25 7.24 2.52 -5.76
C GLY A 25 6.11 1.73 -6.40
N ILE A 26 4.85 1.95 -5.97
CA ILE A 26 3.67 1.31 -6.56
C ILE A 26 3.51 1.70 -8.03
N ALA A 27 3.63 2.99 -8.35
CA ALA A 27 3.52 3.48 -9.73
C ALA A 27 4.59 2.86 -10.65
N LEU A 28 5.85 2.76 -10.20
CA LEU A 28 6.93 2.14 -10.97
C LEU A 28 6.71 0.62 -11.18
N ILE A 29 6.30 -0.11 -10.13
CA ILE A 29 6.01 -1.54 -10.24
C ILE A 29 4.87 -1.77 -11.24
N THR A 30 3.82 -0.98 -11.17
CA THR A 30 2.69 -1.05 -12.09
C THR A 30 3.10 -0.70 -13.52
N LEU A 31 3.94 0.33 -13.70
CA LEU A 31 4.46 0.75 -14.99
C LEU A 31 5.33 -0.32 -15.66
N ALA A 32 6.06 -1.10 -14.89
CA ALA A 32 6.87 -2.20 -15.42
C ALA A 32 6.02 -3.27 -16.14
N GLY A 33 4.73 -3.39 -15.81
CA GLY A 33 3.80 -4.33 -16.44
C GLY A 33 4.18 -5.79 -16.26
N MET A 34 4.87 -6.11 -15.16
CA MET A 34 5.35 -7.46 -14.82
C MET A 34 4.66 -8.02 -13.56
N GLY A 35 3.63 -7.34 -13.08
CA GLY A 35 2.91 -7.66 -11.87
C GLY A 35 2.78 -6.44 -10.95
N THR A 36 2.30 -6.68 -9.73
CA THR A 36 2.13 -5.62 -8.73
C THR A 36 2.48 -6.14 -7.33
N SER A 37 2.52 -5.24 -6.34
CA SER A 37 2.76 -5.65 -4.95
C SER A 37 1.55 -6.39 -4.39
N ALA A 38 1.75 -7.29 -3.42
CA ALA A 38 0.67 -8.06 -2.81
C ALA A 38 -0.44 -7.14 -2.24
N VAL A 39 -0.07 -6.03 -1.62
CA VAL A 39 -1.02 -5.07 -1.02
C VAL A 39 -1.83 -4.34 -2.09
N SER A 40 -1.23 -4.00 -3.22
CA SER A 40 -1.91 -3.29 -4.32
C SER A 40 -2.55 -4.23 -5.35
N SER A 41 -2.36 -5.55 -5.24
CA SER A 41 -2.87 -6.53 -6.21
C SER A 41 -4.38 -6.44 -6.41
N LEU A 42 -5.14 -6.34 -5.32
CA LEU A 42 -6.59 -6.22 -5.38
C LEU A 42 -7.03 -4.89 -6.04
N SER A 43 -6.39 -3.78 -5.66
CA SER A 43 -6.65 -2.46 -6.26
C SER A 43 -6.33 -2.46 -7.75
N TYR A 44 -5.25 -3.11 -8.14
CA TYR A 44 -4.82 -3.20 -9.53
C TYR A 44 -5.80 -4.01 -10.39
N VAL A 45 -6.25 -5.18 -9.92
CA VAL A 45 -7.26 -5.97 -10.63
C VAL A 45 -8.58 -5.21 -10.77
N LEU A 46 -8.98 -4.46 -9.74
CA LEU A 46 -10.20 -3.65 -9.80
C LEU A 46 -10.15 -2.58 -10.91
N THR A 47 -8.97 -2.06 -11.28
CA THR A 47 -8.86 -1.12 -12.41
C THR A 47 -9.20 -1.76 -13.75
N PHE A 48 -8.98 -3.06 -13.92
CA PHE A 48 -9.38 -3.78 -15.13
C PHE A 48 -10.87 -4.12 -15.13
N VAL A 49 -11.44 -4.42 -13.96
CA VAL A 49 -12.88 -4.73 -13.83
C VAL A 49 -13.73 -3.48 -14.01
N PHE A 50 -13.23 -2.34 -13.50
CA PHE A 50 -13.92 -1.04 -13.56
C PHE A 50 -13.00 0.04 -14.15
N PRO A 51 -12.82 0.11 -15.46
CA PRO A 51 -11.85 0.99 -16.11
C PRO A 51 -12.17 2.51 -15.99
N GLY A 52 -13.27 2.86 -15.34
CA GLY A 52 -13.63 4.26 -15.08
C GLY A 52 -13.01 4.89 -13.84
N LEU A 53 -12.29 4.12 -13.02
CA LEU A 53 -11.68 4.58 -11.77
C LEU A 53 -10.17 4.33 -11.77
N SER A 54 -9.43 5.22 -11.10
CA SER A 54 -7.97 5.15 -11.02
C SER A 54 -7.46 4.12 -10.00
N LEU A 55 -6.19 3.74 -10.13
CA LEU A 55 -5.50 2.87 -9.17
C LEU A 55 -5.51 3.47 -7.76
N GLY A 56 -5.31 4.80 -7.65
CA GLY A 56 -5.36 5.50 -6.38
C GLY A 56 -6.74 5.41 -5.72
N VAL A 57 -7.82 5.60 -6.47
CA VAL A 57 -9.19 5.48 -5.94
C VAL A 57 -9.44 4.10 -5.38
N PHE A 58 -9.06 3.03 -6.09
CA PHE A 58 -9.23 1.67 -5.56
C PHE A 58 -8.33 1.40 -4.36
N THR A 59 -7.11 1.93 -4.35
CA THR A 59 -6.21 1.84 -3.20
C THR A 59 -6.81 2.55 -1.98
N PHE A 60 -7.45 3.71 -2.17
CA PHE A 60 -8.17 4.40 -1.12
C PHE A 60 -9.32 3.55 -0.56
N LEU A 61 -10.16 2.98 -1.43
CA LEU A 61 -11.29 2.14 -1.03
C LEU A 61 -10.86 0.89 -0.26
N VAL A 62 -9.81 0.20 -0.73
CA VAL A 62 -9.24 -0.96 -0.04
C VAL A 62 -8.71 -0.56 1.34
N ASN A 63 -7.98 0.54 1.44
CA ASN A 63 -7.49 1.04 2.72
C ASN A 63 -8.64 1.44 3.67
N CYS A 64 -9.69 2.07 3.17
CA CYS A 64 -10.89 2.36 3.98
C CYS A 64 -11.55 1.08 4.51
N THR A 65 -11.62 0.04 3.68
CA THR A 65 -12.13 -1.28 4.10
C THR A 65 -11.27 -1.88 5.21
N MET A 66 -9.93 -1.76 5.11
CA MET A 66 -8.99 -2.20 6.15
C MET A 66 -9.14 -1.39 7.43
N LEU A 67 -9.38 -0.07 7.33
CA LEU A 67 -9.64 0.78 8.48
C LEU A 67 -10.95 0.36 9.20
N VAL A 68 -12.00 0.06 8.45
CA VAL A 68 -13.24 -0.49 9.03
C VAL A 68 -12.95 -1.81 9.74
N GLY A 69 -12.15 -2.70 9.13
CA GLY A 69 -11.70 -3.93 9.77
C GLY A 69 -10.95 -3.68 11.09
N GLN A 70 -10.07 -2.66 11.16
CA GLN A 70 -9.40 -2.26 12.40
C GLN A 70 -10.41 -1.81 13.47
N VAL A 71 -11.39 -0.97 13.10
CA VAL A 71 -12.44 -0.51 14.01
C VAL A 71 -13.21 -1.70 14.59
N LEU A 72 -13.59 -2.65 13.75
CA LEU A 72 -14.33 -3.86 14.17
C LEU A 72 -13.51 -4.75 15.11
N LEU A 73 -12.21 -4.91 14.84
CA LEU A 73 -11.30 -5.72 15.66
C LEU A 73 -11.00 -5.06 17.01
N LEU A 74 -10.76 -3.75 17.03
CA LEU A 74 -10.40 -3.01 18.24
C LEU A 74 -11.62 -2.68 19.10
N ARG A 75 -12.79 -2.55 18.50
CA ARG A 75 -14.03 -2.15 19.22
C ARG A 75 -13.79 -0.95 20.16
N HIS A 76 -13.84 -1.21 21.48
CA HIS A 76 -13.67 -0.19 22.52
C HIS A 76 -12.21 0.30 22.71
N ARG A 77 -11.22 -0.36 22.10
CA ARG A 77 -9.80 0.04 22.16
C ARG A 77 -9.38 0.92 20.98
N PHE A 78 -10.32 1.24 20.09
CA PHE A 78 -10.06 2.11 18.97
C PHE A 78 -9.76 3.54 19.45
N GLN A 79 -8.61 4.08 19.03
CA GLN A 79 -8.20 5.44 19.38
C GLN A 79 -8.55 6.40 18.25
N SER A 80 -9.12 7.56 18.59
CA SER A 80 -9.51 8.58 17.59
C SER A 80 -8.35 9.07 16.71
N ILE A 81 -7.11 8.95 17.19
CA ILE A 81 -5.91 9.28 16.40
C ILE A 81 -5.78 8.40 15.15
N GLN A 82 -6.36 7.20 15.15
CA GLN A 82 -6.36 6.31 13.99
C GLN A 82 -7.24 6.85 12.84
N LEU A 83 -8.16 7.78 13.12
CA LEU A 83 -8.93 8.47 12.07
C LEU A 83 -8.04 9.38 11.21
N LEU A 84 -6.88 9.80 11.70
CA LEU A 84 -5.87 10.50 10.89
C LEU A 84 -5.29 9.62 9.77
N GLN A 85 -5.53 8.32 9.79
CA GLN A 85 -5.20 7.42 8.68
C GLN A 85 -6.01 7.77 7.42
N ILE A 86 -7.23 8.34 7.55
CA ILE A 86 -8.08 8.70 6.40
C ILE A 86 -7.41 9.78 5.53
N PRO A 87 -7.06 10.97 6.06
CA PRO A 87 -6.37 11.98 5.25
C PRO A 87 -5.00 11.53 4.76
N ALA A 88 -4.27 10.71 5.54
CA ALA A 88 -3.00 10.14 5.09
C ALA A 88 -3.19 9.18 3.91
N THR A 89 -4.21 8.34 3.95
CA THR A 89 -4.56 7.42 2.86
C THR A 89 -5.05 8.16 1.63
N LEU A 90 -5.82 9.24 1.81
CA LEU A 90 -6.24 10.09 0.70
C LEU A 90 -5.02 10.72 0.00
N LEU A 91 -4.09 11.27 0.77
CA LEU A 91 -2.84 11.79 0.24
C LEU A 91 -2.05 10.71 -0.52
N PHE A 92 -1.90 9.52 0.07
CA PHE A 92 -1.23 8.38 -0.56
C PHE A 92 -1.85 8.02 -1.89
N SER A 93 -3.18 7.95 -1.95
CA SER A 93 -3.97 7.64 -3.13
C SER A 93 -3.77 8.66 -4.25
N VAL A 94 -3.84 9.95 -3.91
CA VAL A 94 -3.59 11.05 -4.86
C VAL A 94 -2.14 11.01 -5.37
N CYS A 95 -1.18 10.69 -4.50
CA CYS A 95 0.22 10.54 -4.91
C CYS A 95 0.42 9.36 -5.87
N ILE A 96 -0.28 8.24 -5.68
CA ILE A 96 -0.22 7.10 -6.62
C ILE A 96 -0.71 7.54 -8.00
N ASP A 97 -1.86 8.20 -8.08
CA ASP A 97 -2.42 8.65 -9.35
C ASP A 97 -1.51 9.68 -10.03
N LEU A 98 -1.00 10.64 -9.27
CA LEU A 98 -0.06 11.66 -9.77
C LEU A 98 1.21 11.03 -10.36
N TRP A 99 1.82 10.08 -9.64
CA TRP A 99 3.00 9.38 -10.13
C TRP A 99 2.68 8.49 -11.34
N THR A 100 1.53 7.83 -11.35
CA THR A 100 1.10 7.02 -12.50
C THR A 100 0.92 7.84 -13.75
N GLU A 101 0.29 9.03 -13.66
CA GLU A 101 0.13 9.95 -14.77
C GLU A 101 1.48 10.55 -15.24
N LEU A 102 2.33 10.96 -14.29
CA LEU A 102 3.61 11.56 -14.58
C LEU A 102 4.58 10.57 -15.27
N LEU A 103 4.51 9.30 -14.89
CA LEU A 103 5.35 8.24 -15.43
C LEU A 103 4.75 7.57 -16.68
N ALA A 104 3.48 7.82 -17.00
CA ALA A 104 2.81 7.24 -18.18
C ALA A 104 3.59 7.36 -19.50
N PRO A 105 4.27 8.50 -19.82
CA PRO A 105 5.08 8.60 -21.04
C PRO A 105 6.38 7.79 -21.02
N LEU A 106 6.79 7.26 -19.86
CA LEU A 106 8.04 6.55 -19.65
C LEU A 106 7.90 5.02 -19.66
N VAL A 107 6.83 4.49 -20.27
CA VAL A 107 6.59 3.03 -20.33
C VAL A 107 7.79 2.33 -20.97
N PRO A 108 8.44 1.37 -20.27
CA PRO A 108 9.61 0.70 -20.79
C PRO A 108 9.26 -0.26 -21.94
N GLU A 109 9.87 -0.06 -23.10
CA GLU A 109 9.64 -0.89 -24.30
C GLU A 109 10.41 -2.22 -24.24
N SER A 110 11.64 -2.21 -23.71
CA SER A 110 12.49 -3.39 -23.65
C SER A 110 12.26 -4.20 -22.36
N TYR A 111 12.34 -5.52 -22.46
CA TYR A 111 12.21 -6.41 -21.32
C TYR A 111 13.24 -6.13 -20.21
N GLY A 112 14.48 -5.78 -20.59
CA GLY A 112 15.52 -5.37 -19.62
C GLY A 112 15.16 -4.08 -18.88
N ALA A 113 14.62 -3.08 -19.58
CA ALA A 113 14.17 -1.85 -18.95
C ALA A 113 13.02 -2.08 -17.95
N ARG A 114 12.10 -2.99 -18.26
CA ARG A 114 11.01 -3.39 -17.33
C ARG A 114 11.56 -3.95 -16.04
N TRP A 115 12.58 -4.81 -16.11
CA TRP A 115 13.25 -5.34 -14.90
C TRP A 115 13.90 -4.25 -14.07
N VAL A 116 14.58 -3.30 -14.70
CA VAL A 116 15.20 -2.16 -13.99
C VAL A 116 14.14 -1.31 -13.30
N VAL A 117 13.05 -0.98 -13.99
CA VAL A 117 11.94 -0.20 -13.42
C VAL A 117 11.28 -0.94 -12.27
N LEU A 118 11.06 -2.27 -12.41
CA LEU A 118 10.52 -3.11 -11.36
C LEU A 118 11.40 -3.09 -10.10
N LEU A 119 12.70 -3.27 -10.25
CA LEU A 119 13.65 -3.27 -9.13
C LEU A 119 13.70 -1.90 -8.44
N LEU A 120 13.73 -0.81 -9.21
CA LEU A 120 13.66 0.54 -8.67
C LEU A 120 12.34 0.77 -7.92
N GLY A 121 11.23 0.27 -8.45
CA GLY A 121 9.93 0.31 -7.79
C GLY A 121 9.92 -0.45 -6.46
N CYS A 122 10.47 -1.66 -6.43
CA CYS A 122 10.59 -2.45 -5.20
C CYS A 122 11.46 -1.77 -4.15
N LEU A 123 12.60 -1.18 -4.55
CA LEU A 123 13.47 -0.43 -3.65
C LEU A 123 12.77 0.82 -3.10
N SER A 124 12.10 1.58 -3.97
CA SER A 124 11.35 2.77 -3.58
C SER A 124 10.21 2.43 -2.61
N LEU A 125 9.46 1.36 -2.90
CA LEU A 125 8.39 0.88 -2.02
C LEU A 125 8.93 0.43 -0.67
N GLY A 126 10.01 -0.35 -0.65
CA GLY A 126 10.64 -0.81 0.58
C GLY A 126 11.17 0.33 1.45
N LEU A 127 11.84 1.32 0.82
CA LEU A 127 12.27 2.54 1.50
C LEU A 127 11.10 3.36 2.02
N GLY A 128 10.04 3.50 1.22
CA GLY A 128 8.82 4.21 1.58
C GLY A 128 8.19 3.63 2.83
N VAL A 129 7.95 2.33 2.85
CA VAL A 129 7.37 1.60 4.00
C VAL A 129 8.28 1.72 5.23
N ALA A 130 9.61 1.61 5.07
CA ALA A 130 10.54 1.79 6.18
C ALA A 130 10.45 3.20 6.78
N LEU A 131 10.43 4.24 5.95
CA LEU A 131 10.31 5.64 6.38
C LEU A 131 8.95 5.95 7.01
N GLU A 132 7.90 5.25 6.61
CA GLU A 132 6.55 5.38 7.19
C GLU A 132 6.48 4.74 8.58
N VAL A 133 7.04 3.54 8.75
CA VAL A 133 6.95 2.77 9.99
C VAL A 133 7.92 3.26 11.06
N LEU A 134 9.14 3.65 10.68
CA LEU A 134 10.19 4.10 11.60
C LEU A 134 9.77 5.24 12.55
N PRO A 135 9.06 6.30 12.10
CA PRO A 135 8.65 7.39 12.97
C PRO A 135 7.61 7.00 14.02
N ASN A 136 6.89 5.89 13.79
CA ASN A 136 5.79 5.40 14.64
C ASN A 136 4.77 6.51 15.02
N VAL A 137 4.44 7.36 14.05
CA VAL A 137 3.46 8.46 14.20
C VAL A 137 2.10 8.03 13.70
N LEU A 138 2.08 7.56 12.47
CA LEU A 138 0.90 7.03 11.78
C LEU A 138 1.34 5.80 11.00
N ILE A 139 0.42 4.89 10.77
CA ILE A 139 0.62 3.70 9.93
C ILE A 139 -0.56 3.65 8.96
N LEU A 140 -0.31 3.37 7.68
CA LEU A 140 -1.39 3.21 6.71
C LEU A 140 -2.33 2.06 7.09
N PRO A 141 -3.61 2.12 6.71
CA PRO A 141 -4.62 1.17 7.18
C PRO A 141 -4.31 -0.30 6.88
N CYS A 142 -3.66 -0.62 5.76
CA CYS A 142 -3.30 -2.00 5.44
C CYS A 142 -2.31 -2.59 6.47
N GLU A 143 -1.21 -1.89 6.74
CA GLU A 143 -0.23 -2.29 7.76
C GLU A 143 -0.82 -2.19 9.17
N GLY A 144 -1.64 -1.17 9.41
CA GLY A 144 -2.37 -0.99 10.67
C GLY A 144 -3.32 -2.15 10.97
N PHE A 145 -4.02 -2.66 9.97
CA PHE A 145 -4.89 -3.83 10.09
C PHE A 145 -4.10 -5.08 10.47
N VAL A 146 -2.99 -5.36 9.77
CA VAL A 146 -2.10 -6.49 10.08
C VAL A 146 -1.56 -6.41 11.49
N ARG A 147 -1.10 -5.22 11.90
CA ARG A 147 -0.59 -4.98 13.26
C ARG A 147 -1.68 -5.20 14.31
N THR A 148 -2.87 -4.70 14.05
CA THR A 148 -4.03 -4.88 14.94
C THR A 148 -4.42 -6.35 15.05
N ALA A 149 -4.51 -7.08 13.94
CA ALA A 149 -4.82 -8.49 13.92
C ALA A 149 -3.78 -9.30 14.70
N SER A 150 -2.48 -9.04 14.48
CA SER A 150 -1.39 -9.65 15.22
C SER A 150 -1.54 -9.45 16.74
N GLN A 151 -1.86 -8.24 17.18
CA GLN A 151 -2.03 -7.92 18.60
C GLN A 151 -3.27 -8.55 19.22
N VAL A 152 -4.40 -8.53 18.51
CA VAL A 152 -5.69 -9.06 19.00
C VAL A 152 -5.65 -10.58 19.13
N PHE A 153 -5.08 -11.26 18.14
CA PHE A 153 -5.02 -12.73 18.13
C PHE A 153 -3.76 -13.30 18.77
N GLY A 154 -2.80 -12.45 19.18
CA GLY A 154 -1.54 -12.90 19.77
C GLY A 154 -0.62 -13.63 18.78
N TRP A 155 -0.77 -13.35 17.47
CA TRP A 155 0.02 -13.97 16.43
C TRP A 155 1.31 -13.21 16.16
N ASP A 156 2.32 -13.91 15.64
CA ASP A 156 3.53 -13.27 15.16
C ASP A 156 3.23 -12.34 13.99
N PHE A 157 3.78 -11.10 14.04
CA PHE A 157 3.52 -10.08 13.02
C PHE A 157 3.91 -10.54 11.61
N GLY A 158 5.06 -11.20 11.47
CA GLY A 158 5.53 -11.67 10.16
C GLY A 158 4.60 -12.73 9.56
N LYS A 159 4.14 -13.68 10.37
CA LYS A 159 3.17 -14.70 9.92
C LYS A 159 1.83 -14.08 9.56
N THR A 160 1.36 -13.12 10.35
CA THR A 160 0.10 -12.40 10.09
C THR A 160 0.20 -11.59 8.80
N LYS A 161 1.34 -10.91 8.57
CA LYS A 161 1.60 -10.16 7.33
C LYS A 161 1.63 -11.08 6.11
N THR A 162 2.34 -12.20 6.19
CA THR A 162 2.39 -13.19 5.10
C THR A 162 0.99 -13.75 4.79
N GLY A 163 0.22 -14.09 5.82
CA GLY A 163 -1.16 -14.55 5.64
C GLY A 163 -2.06 -13.50 5.00
N TYR A 164 -1.92 -12.24 5.40
CA TYR A 164 -2.64 -11.12 4.81
C TYR A 164 -2.26 -10.92 3.34
N ASP A 165 -0.98 -10.90 3.02
CA ASP A 165 -0.49 -10.71 1.64
C ASP A 165 -0.97 -11.87 0.73
N LEU A 166 -0.92 -13.10 1.21
CA LEU A 166 -1.48 -14.26 0.52
C LEU A 166 -2.98 -14.14 0.28
N ALA A 167 -3.74 -13.68 1.28
CA ALA A 167 -5.18 -13.46 1.15
C ALA A 167 -5.50 -12.38 0.10
N MET A 168 -4.74 -11.28 0.07
CA MET A 168 -4.91 -10.19 -0.90
C MET A 168 -4.63 -10.67 -2.33
N VAL A 169 -3.53 -11.40 -2.53
CA VAL A 169 -3.18 -11.96 -3.86
C VAL A 169 -4.21 -13.00 -4.30
N SER A 170 -4.66 -13.87 -3.39
CA SER A 170 -5.68 -14.89 -3.70
C SER A 170 -7.02 -14.24 -4.05
N ALA A 171 -7.43 -13.21 -3.33
CA ALA A 171 -8.65 -12.45 -3.62
C ALA A 171 -8.56 -11.75 -4.98
N ALA A 172 -7.41 -11.14 -5.29
CA ALA A 172 -7.15 -10.50 -6.58
C ALA A 172 -7.20 -11.53 -7.73
N ALA A 173 -6.54 -12.68 -7.58
CA ALA A 173 -6.55 -13.74 -8.58
C ALA A 173 -7.95 -14.31 -8.81
N LEU A 174 -8.71 -14.54 -7.72
CA LEU A 174 -10.08 -15.03 -7.81
C LEU A 174 -11.00 -14.01 -8.50
N LEU A 175 -10.90 -12.74 -8.12
CA LEU A 175 -11.66 -11.67 -8.75
C LEU A 175 -11.33 -11.53 -10.23
N SER A 176 -10.06 -11.57 -10.60
CA SER A 176 -9.60 -11.52 -11.98
C SER A 176 -10.15 -12.69 -12.80
N TYR A 177 -10.07 -13.91 -12.26
CA TYR A 177 -10.60 -15.10 -12.94
C TYR A 177 -12.12 -15.04 -13.14
N LEU A 178 -12.87 -14.61 -12.12
CA LEU A 178 -14.34 -14.54 -12.18
C LEU A 178 -14.83 -13.41 -13.10
N SER A 179 -14.13 -12.28 -13.15
CA SER A 179 -14.58 -11.09 -13.87
C SER A 179 -14.04 -11.00 -15.30
N LEU A 180 -12.81 -11.46 -15.53
CA LEU A 180 -12.10 -11.33 -16.80
C LEU A 180 -11.87 -12.65 -17.51
N GLY A 181 -12.17 -13.78 -16.86
CA GLY A 181 -11.92 -15.12 -17.39
C GLY A 181 -10.44 -15.51 -17.48
N ALA A 182 -9.54 -14.66 -17.03
CA ALA A 182 -8.09 -14.88 -17.01
C ALA A 182 -7.47 -14.22 -15.77
N ILE A 183 -6.30 -14.70 -15.36
CA ILE A 183 -5.54 -14.08 -14.28
C ILE A 183 -4.73 -12.93 -14.90
N CYS A 184 -5.12 -11.68 -14.59
CA CYS A 184 -4.42 -10.46 -15.00
C CYS A 184 -3.66 -9.89 -13.79
N GLY A 185 -2.40 -9.49 -13.99
CA GLY A 185 -1.59 -8.87 -12.95
C GLY A 185 -0.12 -9.22 -13.07
#